data_2894a6007f36850b12420833d7164eb9
#
_entry.id   2894a6007f36850b12420833d7164eb9
#
_cell.length_a   1.000
_cell.length_b   1.000
_cell.length_c   1.000
_cell.angle_alpha   90.00
_cell.angle_beta   90.00
_cell.angle_gamma   90.00
#
_symmetry.space_group_name_H-M   'P 1'
#
loop_
_entity.id
_entity.type
_entity.pdbx_description
1 polymer ?
#
loop_
_entity_poly.entity_id
_entity_poly.type
_entity_poly.pdbx_seq_one_letter_code
_entity_poly.pdbx_strand_id
1 'polypeptide(L)'
;VLGXXXXITVASAYSDTPNVNTVWLLQNDTVLAQKFRVITVEESDGINYAITALSYVDAKYAFIEDGASLPARTVSILNLPKDPPAALQAEEKIVVINNQAVSKLIVSWQPIVGVTQYQVNYRFNNGNFISTTVSSPDFEIFNTDIGTYEFQVFSYNAALQTSATSADLTFVAQGKTALPGNVTGLSAEPISEKLVRLRWNLSTDVDVTHGGRVYVRHSTKTDGSGTFSNSVDLIEALAGNTTTAEVPYLEGEYILKFRDDGNRFSPGETSVIIDLPDNQAPLITQTRREDLDSPKFQGTKTSIDFDSATGTINLAGSGLFDTITDFDLVGSLDDFGGIASSGTYDFGGAAGSTTLDLGGVFSLDLKRHFLTEGFYPSDLFDSRGLIDDITDFDGATATDVNAEMLVRVTQDDPSGSPTYSDFQTFANGTYKGRGFQFRAKLTSEDTAQDIRVSQLGYTASLQRRIEQGNVTASGAGAKAVTFTNPFFVGTSSLLGANTNLPSVGINAQNMASGDYFEVSSISGTGFTVHFKNSSNASIDRNFTYQAVGFGKGG
;
A
#
# COMPACT_ATOMS: atom_id res chain seq x y z
N VAL A 1 -1.92 -28.79 32.74
CA VAL A 1 -2.50 -30.14 32.93
C VAL A 1 -1.48 -30.95 33.71
N LEU A 2 -1.74 -31.20 34.99
CA LEU A 2 -0.95 -32.07 35.84
C LEU A 2 -1.54 -33.46 35.70
N GLY A 3 -0.80 -34.33 35.10
CA GLY A 3 -1.12 -35.73 35.08
C GLY A 3 -0.95 -36.29 36.48
N UNK A 4 -1.86 -37.06 37.00
CA UNK A 4 -1.72 -37.78 38.02
C UNK A 4 -2.17 -37.17 39.28
N UNK A 5 -2.59 -37.48 39.75
CA UNK A 5 -2.92 -37.32 40.74
C UNK A 5 -2.39 -36.35 41.45
N UNK A 6 -2.58 -35.66 41.52
CA UNK A 6 -2.17 -34.95 42.13
C UNK A 6 -2.65 -34.93 43.23
N UNK A 7 -2.46 -35.23 43.81
CA UNK A 7 -2.72 -35.23 44.71
C UNK A 7 -2.48 -34.19 45.29
N ILE A 8 -3.12 -33.51 45.82
CA ILE A 8 -2.97 -32.34 46.67
C ILE A 8 -3.13 -32.75 48.12
N THR A 9 -2.10 -32.57 48.85
CA THR A 9 -2.13 -32.84 50.28
C THR A 9 -2.56 -31.58 51.03
N VAL A 10 -3.61 -31.66 51.79
CA VAL A 10 -4.10 -30.53 52.57
C VAL A 10 -3.53 -30.60 54.00
N ALA A 11 -3.23 -29.40 54.57
CA ALA A 11 -2.64 -29.32 55.92
C ALA A 11 -3.61 -29.76 57.00
N SER A 12 -4.91 -29.59 56.78
CA SER A 12 -5.97 -30.05 57.71
C SER A 12 -7.02 -30.82 56.95
N ALA A 13 -7.48 -31.91 57.50
CA ALA A 13 -8.53 -32.71 56.87
C ALA A 13 -9.83 -31.92 56.80
N TYR A 14 -10.56 -32.11 55.70
CA TYR A 14 -11.92 -31.57 55.58
C TYR A 14 -12.85 -32.27 56.58
N SER A 15 -13.83 -31.54 57.06
CA SER A 15 -14.86 -32.09 57.94
C SER A 15 -15.66 -33.20 57.24
N ASP A 16 -15.82 -33.06 55.92
CA ASP A 16 -16.47 -34.07 55.08
C ASP A 16 -15.66 -34.27 53.80
N THR A 17 -15.75 -35.48 53.22
CA THR A 17 -15.11 -35.76 51.94
C THR A 17 -15.79 -34.97 50.81
N PRO A 18 -15.04 -34.16 50.07
CA PRO A 18 -15.66 -33.42 48.95
C PRO A 18 -16.26 -34.37 47.91
N ASN A 19 -17.44 -34.03 47.43
CA ASN A 19 -18.12 -34.81 46.40
C ASN A 19 -17.41 -34.68 45.04
N VAL A 20 -17.64 -35.66 44.19
CA VAL A 20 -17.13 -35.60 42.81
C VAL A 20 -17.70 -34.33 42.13
N ASN A 21 -16.82 -33.64 41.44
CA ASN A 21 -17.14 -32.34 40.74
C ASN A 21 -17.32 -31.14 41.67
N THR A 22 -16.88 -31.24 42.91
CA THR A 22 -16.84 -30.07 43.79
C THR A 22 -15.87 -29.01 43.23
N VAL A 23 -16.31 -27.77 43.18
CA VAL A 23 -15.47 -26.65 42.79
C VAL A 23 -14.48 -26.35 43.93
N TRP A 24 -13.22 -26.20 43.60
CA TRP A 24 -12.17 -25.91 44.57
C TRP A 24 -11.29 -24.78 44.07
N LEU A 25 -10.68 -24.08 45.01
CA LEU A 25 -9.78 -22.96 44.71
C LEU A 25 -8.48 -23.17 45.47
N LEU A 26 -7.38 -23.16 44.73
CA LEU A 26 -6.04 -23.22 45.31
C LEU A 26 -5.47 -21.81 45.39
N GLN A 27 -5.05 -21.41 46.57
CA GLN A 27 -4.49 -20.10 46.82
C GLN A 27 -3.24 -20.21 47.68
N ASN A 28 -2.21 -19.44 47.39
CA ASN A 28 -1.00 -19.35 48.21
C ASN A 28 -0.49 -17.89 48.16
N ASP A 29 0.68 -17.68 48.78
CA ASP A 29 1.23 -16.32 48.87
C ASP A 29 1.60 -15.69 47.53
N THR A 30 1.78 -16.50 46.49
CA THR A 30 2.14 -16.01 45.15
C THR A 30 1.00 -16.10 44.14
N VAL A 31 -0.01 -16.92 44.41
CA VAL A 31 -1.17 -17.10 43.53
C VAL A 31 -2.41 -16.72 44.33
N LEU A 32 -2.80 -15.46 44.20
CA LEU A 32 -3.99 -14.96 44.85
C LEU A 32 -5.20 -15.07 43.92
N ALA A 33 -6.32 -15.46 44.50
CA ALA A 33 -7.57 -15.52 43.77
C ALA A 33 -7.97 -14.12 43.31
N GLN A 34 -8.26 -13.97 42.04
CA GLN A 34 -8.78 -12.73 41.47
C GLN A 34 -10.30 -12.83 41.35
N LYS A 35 -10.96 -11.77 41.73
CA LYS A 35 -12.41 -11.68 41.60
C LYS A 35 -12.80 -11.04 40.28
N PHE A 36 -13.82 -11.57 39.66
CA PHE A 36 -14.37 -11.03 38.41
C PHE A 36 -15.89 -10.91 38.54
N ARG A 37 -16.42 -9.83 38.01
CA ARG A 37 -17.87 -9.70 37.84
C ARG A 37 -18.24 -10.20 36.44
N VAL A 38 -18.96 -11.29 36.39
CA VAL A 38 -19.40 -11.88 35.13
C VAL A 38 -20.43 -10.97 34.46
N ILE A 39 -20.22 -10.71 33.18
CA ILE A 39 -21.11 -9.91 32.33
C ILE A 39 -22.01 -10.84 31.52
N THR A 40 -21.40 -11.79 30.83
CA THR A 40 -22.14 -12.78 30.04
C THR A 40 -21.57 -14.16 30.27
N VAL A 41 -22.44 -15.14 30.19
CA VAL A 41 -22.09 -16.56 30.13
C VAL A 41 -22.83 -17.12 28.92
N GLU A 42 -22.09 -17.60 27.95
CA GLU A 42 -22.66 -18.18 26.74
C GLU A 42 -22.26 -19.65 26.66
N GLU A 43 -23.23 -20.50 26.48
CA GLU A 43 -23.00 -21.92 26.29
C GLU A 43 -22.52 -22.16 24.84
N SER A 44 -21.40 -22.84 24.70
CA SER A 44 -20.79 -23.05 23.40
C SER A 44 -21.17 -24.42 22.78
N ASP A 45 -21.14 -25.47 23.57
CA ASP A 45 -21.30 -26.85 23.04
C ASP A 45 -21.92 -27.82 24.05
N GLY A 46 -22.69 -27.34 25.00
CA GLY A 46 -23.33 -28.15 26.03
C GLY A 46 -22.44 -28.54 27.21
N ILE A 47 -21.15 -28.30 27.10
CA ILE A 47 -20.14 -28.64 28.12
C ILE A 47 -19.28 -27.42 28.46
N ASN A 48 -18.96 -26.63 27.47
CA ASN A 48 -18.08 -25.46 27.60
C ASN A 48 -18.89 -24.15 27.61
N TYR A 49 -18.46 -23.24 28.46
CA TYR A 49 -19.09 -21.94 28.61
C TYR A 49 -18.05 -20.85 28.34
N ALA A 50 -18.36 -19.93 27.47
CA ALA A 50 -17.58 -18.73 27.27
C ALA A 50 -18.05 -17.69 28.29
N ILE A 51 -17.14 -17.28 29.16
CA ILE A 51 -17.47 -16.34 30.23
C ILE A 51 -16.74 -15.02 29.92
N THR A 52 -17.50 -13.96 29.74
CA THR A 52 -16.95 -12.60 29.67
C THR A 52 -17.13 -11.95 31.04
N ALA A 53 -16.05 -11.45 31.61
CA ALA A 53 -16.08 -10.89 32.94
C ALA A 53 -15.13 -9.71 33.07
N LEU A 54 -15.50 -8.75 33.88
CA LEU A 54 -14.64 -7.63 34.28
C LEU A 54 -13.89 -7.96 35.55
N SER A 55 -12.63 -7.65 35.60
CA SER A 55 -11.84 -7.80 36.80
C SER A 55 -12.43 -6.94 37.92
N TYR A 56 -12.64 -7.55 39.05
CA TYR A 56 -13.17 -6.87 40.22
C TYR A 56 -12.01 -6.56 41.18
N VAL A 57 -11.81 -5.31 41.41
CA VAL A 57 -10.77 -4.85 42.35
C VAL A 57 -11.47 -4.35 43.62
N ASP A 58 -11.29 -5.09 44.71
CA ASP A 58 -11.89 -4.75 46.00
C ASP A 58 -11.58 -3.29 46.42
N ALA A 59 -10.36 -2.88 46.17
CA ALA A 59 -9.89 -1.54 46.54
C ALA A 59 -10.59 -0.44 45.77
N LYS A 60 -11.26 -0.75 44.63
CA LYS A 60 -12.00 0.27 43.87
C LYS A 60 -13.12 0.89 44.70
N TYR A 61 -13.80 0.05 45.46
CA TYR A 61 -14.92 0.52 46.29
C TYR A 61 -14.39 1.16 47.59
N ALA A 62 -13.34 0.59 48.17
CA ALA A 62 -12.70 1.19 49.34
C ALA A 62 -12.13 2.58 49.01
N PHE A 63 -11.53 2.75 47.82
CA PHE A 63 -11.03 4.06 47.40
C PHE A 63 -12.15 5.10 47.24
N ILE A 64 -13.33 4.63 46.83
CA ILE A 64 -14.50 5.50 46.67
C ILE A 64 -15.13 5.83 48.06
N GLU A 65 -15.08 4.85 48.99
CA GLU A 65 -15.78 4.94 50.26
C GLU A 65 -14.90 5.39 51.43
N ASP A 66 -13.61 5.08 51.41
CA ASP A 66 -12.66 5.46 52.48
C ASP A 66 -12.30 6.94 52.36
N GLY A 67 -12.72 7.71 53.25
CA GLY A 67 -12.51 9.15 53.25
C GLY A 67 -13.80 9.93 53.23
N ALA A 68 -14.91 9.25 53.06
CA ALA A 68 -16.21 9.88 53.25
C ALA A 68 -16.44 10.07 54.75
N SER A 69 -16.06 11.20 55.26
CA SER A 69 -16.46 11.59 56.62
C SER A 69 -17.95 11.89 56.59
N LEU A 70 -18.72 10.99 57.16
CA LEU A 70 -20.16 11.26 57.32
C LEU A 70 -20.35 12.41 58.30
N PRO A 71 -20.81 13.54 57.83
CA PRO A 71 -21.13 14.61 58.76
C PRO A 71 -22.18 14.16 59.76
N ALA A 72 -22.10 14.69 60.99
CA ALA A 72 -23.10 14.37 62.02
C ALA A 72 -24.50 14.61 61.51
N ARG A 73 -25.36 13.60 61.64
CA ARG A 73 -26.73 13.64 61.12
C ARG A 73 -27.53 14.70 61.85
N THR A 74 -27.81 15.77 61.17
CA THR A 74 -28.69 16.79 61.69
C THR A 74 -30.12 16.40 61.41
N VAL A 75 -31.05 16.93 62.17
CA VAL A 75 -32.46 16.53 62.16
C VAL A 75 -33.16 16.87 60.84
N SER A 76 -32.52 17.59 59.93
CA SER A 76 -33.21 18.02 58.70
C SER A 76 -32.18 18.26 57.58
N ILE A 77 -31.33 17.28 57.31
CA ILE A 77 -30.32 17.40 56.24
C ILE A 77 -30.88 17.11 54.83
N LEU A 78 -32.11 16.63 54.72
CA LEU A 78 -32.75 16.31 53.44
C LEU A 78 -32.85 17.52 52.49
N ASN A 79 -33.04 18.70 53.05
CA ASN A 79 -33.25 19.93 52.29
C ASN A 79 -32.01 20.83 52.23
N LEU A 80 -30.89 20.40 52.81
CA LEU A 80 -29.67 21.20 52.69
C LEU A 80 -29.03 20.97 51.32
N PRO A 81 -28.72 22.05 50.58
CA PRO A 81 -27.96 21.89 49.32
C PRO A 81 -26.64 21.19 49.60
N LYS A 82 -26.23 20.33 48.71
CA LYS A 82 -24.92 19.69 48.78
C LYS A 82 -23.87 20.61 48.16
N ASP A 83 -22.61 20.36 48.46
CA ASP A 83 -21.52 21.04 47.79
C ASP A 83 -21.44 20.58 46.34
N PRO A 84 -20.88 21.40 45.43
CA PRO A 84 -20.64 20.96 44.06
C PRO A 84 -19.56 19.84 44.04
N PRO A 85 -19.53 19.02 43.00
CA PRO A 85 -18.50 17.97 42.93
C PRO A 85 -17.08 18.54 42.95
N ALA A 86 -16.16 17.77 43.50
CA ALA A 86 -14.75 18.15 43.53
C ALA A 86 -13.95 17.34 42.51
N ALA A 87 -12.75 17.82 42.19
CA ALA A 87 -11.79 17.15 41.29
C ALA A 87 -12.40 16.86 39.92
N LEU A 88 -13.10 17.85 39.36
CA LEU A 88 -13.64 17.75 38.00
C LEU A 88 -12.47 17.69 36.99
N GLN A 89 -12.48 16.70 36.15
CA GLN A 89 -11.42 16.50 35.15
C GLN A 89 -12.04 15.94 33.87
N ALA A 90 -11.34 16.16 32.75
CA ALA A 90 -11.76 15.67 31.45
C ALA A 90 -10.61 14.96 30.74
N GLU A 91 -10.95 13.96 29.97
CA GLU A 91 -10.01 13.17 29.17
C GLU A 91 -10.66 12.87 27.83
N GLU A 92 -9.92 13.10 26.75
CA GLU A 92 -10.37 12.75 25.40
C GLU A 92 -9.64 11.49 24.92
N LYS A 93 -10.39 10.57 24.31
CA LYS A 93 -9.88 9.30 23.80
C LYS A 93 -10.53 8.98 22.45
N ILE A 94 -9.78 8.32 21.59
CA ILE A 94 -10.33 7.69 20.39
C ILE A 94 -10.78 6.28 20.78
N VAL A 95 -12.03 5.96 20.54
CA VAL A 95 -12.64 4.65 20.85
C VAL A 95 -13.30 4.08 19.60
N VAL A 96 -13.52 2.76 19.58
CA VAL A 96 -14.18 2.11 18.44
C VAL A 96 -15.66 1.90 18.76
N ILE A 97 -16.54 2.44 17.91
CA ILE A 97 -17.99 2.23 18.00
C ILE A 97 -18.49 1.82 16.61
N ASN A 98 -19.16 0.67 16.52
CA ASN A 98 -19.65 0.14 15.26
C ASN A 98 -18.53 0.04 14.18
N ASN A 99 -17.37 -0.37 14.62
CA ASN A 99 -16.17 -0.55 13.78
C ASN A 99 -15.64 0.77 13.18
N GLN A 100 -15.99 1.90 13.79
CA GLN A 100 -15.46 3.22 13.40
C GLN A 100 -14.73 3.85 14.56
N ALA A 101 -13.63 4.54 14.28
CA ALA A 101 -12.90 5.32 15.28
C ALA A 101 -13.69 6.62 15.56
N VAL A 102 -14.00 6.85 16.83
CA VAL A 102 -14.85 7.95 17.27
C VAL A 102 -14.15 8.68 18.42
N SER A 103 -14.07 9.98 18.37
CA SER A 103 -13.57 10.75 19.50
C SER A 103 -14.62 10.75 20.62
N LYS A 104 -14.17 10.60 21.85
CA LYS A 104 -15.00 10.52 23.05
C LYS A 104 -14.36 11.36 24.14
N LEU A 105 -15.12 12.31 24.63
CA LEU A 105 -14.73 13.15 25.77
C LEU A 105 -15.42 12.60 27.02
N ILE A 106 -14.65 12.31 28.05
CA ILE A 106 -15.12 11.78 29.33
C ILE A 106 -14.84 12.84 30.38
N VAL A 107 -15.88 13.35 31.03
CA VAL A 107 -15.77 14.27 32.16
C VAL A 107 -16.11 13.48 33.42
N SER A 108 -15.28 13.54 34.44
CA SER A 108 -15.46 12.77 35.67
C SER A 108 -15.16 13.62 36.89
N TRP A 109 -15.71 13.21 38.03
CA TRP A 109 -15.55 13.94 39.28
C TRP A 109 -15.65 13.02 40.49
N GLN A 110 -15.28 13.53 41.65
CA GLN A 110 -15.37 12.77 42.88
C GLN A 110 -16.84 12.65 43.32
N PRO A 111 -17.32 11.43 43.59
CA PRO A 111 -18.71 11.26 44.06
C PRO A 111 -18.89 11.84 45.46
N ILE A 112 -20.08 12.43 45.72
CA ILE A 112 -20.43 13.01 46.99
C ILE A 112 -21.38 12.07 47.76
N VAL A 113 -21.08 11.83 49.02
CA VAL A 113 -21.92 10.93 49.84
C VAL A 113 -23.34 11.50 49.96
N GLY A 114 -24.32 10.65 49.64
CA GLY A 114 -25.74 11.01 49.69
C GLY A 114 -26.23 11.78 48.47
N VAL A 115 -25.41 11.91 47.44
CA VAL A 115 -25.81 12.43 46.12
C VAL A 115 -26.02 11.25 45.18
N THR A 116 -27.17 11.22 44.51
CA THR A 116 -27.52 10.13 43.57
C THR A 116 -27.64 10.63 42.13
N GLN A 117 -27.63 11.93 41.94
CA GLN A 117 -27.78 12.54 40.63
C GLN A 117 -26.95 13.82 40.54
N TYR A 118 -26.50 14.12 39.35
CA TYR A 118 -25.78 15.36 39.04
C TYR A 118 -26.42 16.01 37.82
N GLN A 119 -26.51 17.33 37.83
CA GLN A 119 -26.89 18.10 36.65
C GLN A 119 -25.61 18.53 35.96
N VAL A 120 -25.47 18.18 34.70
CA VAL A 120 -24.32 18.56 33.86
C VAL A 120 -24.83 19.55 32.81
N ASN A 121 -24.34 20.77 32.87
CA ASN A 121 -24.52 21.76 31.82
C ASN A 121 -23.22 21.81 31.03
N TYR A 122 -23.34 21.73 29.72
CA TYR A 122 -22.13 21.85 28.87
C TYR A 122 -22.46 22.68 27.64
N ARG A 123 -21.43 23.34 27.10
CA ARG A 123 -21.54 24.08 25.85
C ARG A 123 -20.26 23.93 25.05
N PHE A 124 -20.39 24.21 23.76
CA PHE A 124 -19.29 24.14 22.80
C PHE A 124 -19.06 25.51 22.18
N ASN A 125 -17.81 25.99 22.17
CA ASN A 125 -17.38 27.26 21.55
C ASN A 125 -18.27 28.44 21.90
N ASN A 126 -18.53 28.66 23.22
CA ASN A 126 -19.36 29.75 23.72
C ASN A 126 -20.83 29.72 23.24
N GLY A 127 -21.28 28.56 22.76
CA GLY A 127 -22.70 28.39 22.41
C GLY A 127 -23.61 28.36 23.64
N ASN A 128 -24.88 28.00 23.45
CA ASN A 128 -25.83 27.86 24.54
C ASN A 128 -25.55 26.61 25.36
N PHE A 129 -25.75 26.69 26.67
CA PHE A 129 -25.61 25.52 27.53
C PHE A 129 -26.74 24.51 27.24
N ILE A 130 -26.33 23.27 27.14
CA ILE A 130 -27.19 22.09 27.09
C ILE A 130 -27.16 21.47 28.49
N SER A 131 -28.32 21.14 29.04
CA SER A 131 -28.42 20.59 30.39
C SER A 131 -28.89 19.15 30.33
N THR A 132 -28.26 18.29 31.11
CA THR A 132 -28.62 16.87 31.23
C THR A 132 -28.44 16.44 32.69
N THR A 133 -29.06 15.31 33.07
CA THR A 133 -28.92 14.74 34.41
C THR A 133 -28.31 13.34 34.30
N VAL A 134 -27.32 13.08 35.13
CA VAL A 134 -26.66 11.79 35.18
C VAL A 134 -26.67 11.23 36.60
N SER A 135 -26.67 9.92 36.74
CA SER A 135 -26.65 9.25 38.06
C SER A 135 -25.25 8.68 38.40
N SER A 136 -24.31 8.74 37.45
CA SER A 136 -22.91 8.35 37.64
C SER A 136 -22.05 9.59 37.86
N PRO A 137 -20.87 9.46 38.48
CA PRO A 137 -19.96 10.60 38.66
C PRO A 137 -19.11 10.84 37.40
N ASP A 138 -19.72 10.62 36.22
CA ASP A 138 -19.09 10.84 34.93
C ASP A 138 -20.16 11.19 33.90
N PHE A 139 -19.69 11.83 32.83
CA PHE A 139 -20.50 12.21 31.68
C PHE A 139 -19.66 12.05 30.40
N GLU A 140 -20.26 11.52 29.35
CA GLU A 140 -19.57 11.21 28.11
C GLU A 140 -20.22 11.94 26.93
N ILE A 141 -19.36 12.48 26.06
CA ILE A 141 -19.79 13.05 24.78
C ILE A 141 -19.05 12.29 23.68
N PHE A 142 -19.80 11.79 22.69
CA PHE A 142 -19.25 11.07 21.54
C PHE A 142 -19.24 11.98 20.33
N ASN A 143 -18.33 11.74 19.40
CA ASN A 143 -18.13 12.53 18.19
C ASN A 143 -17.85 13.99 18.54
N THR A 144 -16.85 14.19 19.40
CA THR A 144 -16.50 15.56 19.82
C THR A 144 -15.90 16.33 18.65
N ASP A 145 -16.38 17.54 18.44
CA ASP A 145 -15.80 18.48 17.50
C ASP A 145 -14.57 19.16 18.11
N ILE A 146 -13.66 19.61 17.26
CA ILE A 146 -12.47 20.34 17.68
C ILE A 146 -12.90 21.72 18.20
N GLY A 147 -12.49 22.02 19.42
CA GLY A 147 -12.84 23.32 20.03
C GLY A 147 -12.95 23.24 21.53
N THR A 148 -13.51 24.29 22.11
CA THR A 148 -13.58 24.45 23.56
C THR A 148 -14.91 23.98 24.09
N TYR A 149 -14.87 23.02 25.01
CA TYR A 149 -16.02 22.56 25.79
C TYR A 149 -15.93 23.16 27.19
N GLU A 150 -17.03 23.73 27.65
CA GLU A 150 -17.15 24.24 28.99
C GLU A 150 -18.25 23.45 29.74
N PHE A 151 -17.93 23.07 30.96
CA PHE A 151 -18.80 22.24 31.80
C PHE A 151 -19.10 22.94 33.12
N GLN A 152 -20.32 22.78 33.57
CA GLN A 152 -20.78 23.19 34.90
C GLN A 152 -21.53 22.02 35.53
N VAL A 153 -20.99 21.45 36.60
CA VAL A 153 -21.58 20.26 37.22
C VAL A 153 -22.13 20.64 38.60
N PHE A 154 -23.40 20.35 38.81
CA PHE A 154 -24.08 20.57 40.07
C PHE A 154 -24.47 19.22 40.68
N SER A 155 -24.46 19.13 42.01
CA SER A 155 -24.96 17.94 42.70
C SER A 155 -26.44 18.17 43.11
N TYR A 156 -27.21 17.08 43.12
CA TYR A 156 -28.59 17.13 43.68
C TYR A 156 -28.61 16.58 45.08
N ASN A 157 -29.35 17.25 45.99
CA ASN A 157 -29.69 16.65 47.28
C ASN A 157 -30.85 15.67 47.15
N ALA A 158 -31.25 15.04 48.25
CA ALA A 158 -32.36 14.07 48.25
C ALA A 158 -33.71 14.68 47.86
N ALA A 159 -33.87 16.01 47.96
CA ALA A 159 -35.06 16.74 47.55
C ALA A 159 -34.97 17.29 46.12
N LEU A 160 -33.96 16.86 45.35
CA LEU A 160 -33.71 17.27 43.95
C LEU A 160 -33.44 18.78 43.81
N GLN A 161 -32.83 19.39 44.82
CA GLN A 161 -32.35 20.76 44.74
C GLN A 161 -30.86 20.73 44.37
N THR A 162 -30.46 21.59 43.45
CA THR A 162 -29.05 21.68 43.00
C THR A 162 -28.18 22.33 44.07
N SER A 163 -26.88 22.03 44.04
CA SER A 163 -25.89 22.78 44.79
C SER A 163 -25.96 24.28 44.43
N ALA A 164 -25.56 25.13 45.39
CA ALA A 164 -25.64 26.57 45.21
C ALA A 164 -24.70 27.09 44.12
N THR A 165 -23.59 26.38 43.91
CA THR A 165 -22.60 26.68 42.86
C THR A 165 -22.30 25.41 42.06
N SER A 166 -21.71 25.59 40.91
CA SER A 166 -21.21 24.50 40.08
C SER A 166 -19.72 24.22 40.34
N ALA A 167 -19.29 23.04 39.94
CA ALA A 167 -17.87 22.80 39.63
C ALA A 167 -17.71 23.06 38.13
N ASP A 168 -16.75 23.89 37.79
CA ASP A 168 -16.57 24.34 36.42
C ASP A 168 -15.29 23.74 35.84
N LEU A 169 -15.32 23.40 34.53
CA LEU A 169 -14.19 22.89 33.82
C LEU A 169 -14.23 23.37 32.38
N THR A 170 -13.08 23.79 31.86
CA THR A 170 -12.91 24.10 30.45
C THR A 170 -11.92 23.10 29.89
N PHE A 171 -12.26 22.52 28.74
CA PHE A 171 -11.43 21.52 28.07
C PHE A 171 -11.37 21.81 26.56
N VAL A 172 -10.18 21.82 25.99
CA VAL A 172 -10.01 22.02 24.55
C VAL A 172 -9.91 20.63 23.90
N ALA A 173 -10.95 20.25 23.18
CA ALA A 173 -11.01 18.98 22.48
C ALA A 173 -10.18 19.07 21.19
N GLN A 174 -9.37 18.09 20.96
CA GLN A 174 -8.53 17.96 19.76
C GLN A 174 -9.21 17.14 18.67
N GLY A 175 -10.24 16.39 19.03
CA GLY A 175 -10.91 15.49 18.09
C GLY A 175 -9.96 14.42 17.60
N LYS A 176 -10.01 14.17 16.30
CA LYS A 176 -9.11 13.23 15.63
C LYS A 176 -8.07 13.97 14.80
N THR A 177 -7.42 15.00 15.36
CA THR A 177 -6.44 15.82 14.62
C THR A 177 -4.99 15.36 14.77
N ALA A 178 -4.72 14.46 15.68
CA ALA A 178 -3.36 13.91 15.79
C ALA A 178 -2.99 13.18 14.50
N LEU A 179 -1.78 13.44 13.98
CA LEU A 179 -1.29 12.70 12.81
C LEU A 179 -0.94 11.26 13.22
N PRO A 180 -1.21 10.29 12.36
CA PRO A 180 -0.84 8.90 12.70
C PRO A 180 0.67 8.74 12.81
N GLY A 181 1.10 7.80 13.62
CA GLY A 181 2.50 7.44 13.76
C GLY A 181 3.05 6.85 12.46
N ASN A 182 4.37 6.93 12.28
CA ASN A 182 5.02 6.37 11.08
C ASN A 182 4.94 4.83 11.09
N VAL A 183 5.01 4.24 9.91
CA VAL A 183 5.13 2.78 9.77
C VAL A 183 6.43 2.33 10.46
N THR A 184 6.39 1.21 11.15
CA THR A 184 7.57 0.64 11.81
C THR A 184 7.74 -0.83 11.42
N GLY A 185 8.96 -1.36 11.55
CA GLY A 185 9.26 -2.77 11.33
C GLY A 185 9.13 -3.21 9.87
N LEU A 186 9.23 -2.28 8.93
CA LEU A 186 9.13 -2.60 7.50
C LEU A 186 10.28 -3.50 7.07
N SER A 187 9.95 -4.59 6.39
CA SER A 187 10.91 -5.52 5.79
C SER A 187 10.36 -6.03 4.46
N ALA A 188 11.27 -6.47 3.59
CA ALA A 188 10.94 -7.01 2.28
C ALA A 188 11.58 -8.39 2.14
N GLU A 189 10.78 -9.38 1.77
CA GLU A 189 11.21 -10.77 1.59
C GLU A 189 10.84 -11.24 0.18
N PRO A 190 11.81 -11.45 -0.72
CA PRO A 190 11.49 -12.02 -2.03
C PRO A 190 10.88 -13.41 -1.88
N ILE A 191 9.72 -13.63 -2.50
CA ILE A 191 9.02 -14.92 -2.47
C ILE A 191 9.06 -15.62 -3.84
N SER A 192 9.37 -14.88 -4.89
CA SER A 192 9.58 -15.43 -6.23
C SER A 192 10.37 -14.43 -7.08
N GLU A 193 10.64 -14.81 -8.32
CA GLU A 193 11.31 -13.91 -9.27
C GLU A 193 10.44 -12.68 -9.64
N LYS A 194 9.16 -12.70 -9.30
CA LYS A 194 8.22 -11.65 -9.68
C LYS A 194 7.54 -10.97 -8.49
N LEU A 195 7.64 -11.53 -7.30
CA LEU A 195 6.91 -11.06 -6.13
C LEU A 195 7.81 -10.92 -4.92
N VAL A 196 7.58 -9.86 -4.17
CA VAL A 196 8.18 -9.63 -2.86
C VAL A 196 7.05 -9.48 -1.85
N ARG A 197 7.25 -10.02 -0.66
CA ARG A 197 6.34 -9.85 0.48
C ARG A 197 6.91 -8.76 1.38
N LEU A 198 6.13 -7.72 1.54
CA LEU A 198 6.41 -6.66 2.52
C LEU A 198 5.71 -7.01 3.83
N ARG A 199 6.35 -6.72 4.96
CA ARG A 199 5.78 -6.88 6.30
C ARG A 199 6.08 -5.65 7.11
N TRP A 200 5.16 -5.25 7.99
CA TRP A 200 5.32 -4.11 8.88
C TRP A 200 4.49 -4.32 10.14
N ASN A 201 4.75 -3.53 11.17
CA ASN A 201 4.01 -3.61 12.42
C ASN A 201 2.63 -2.95 12.28
N LEU A 202 1.66 -3.50 12.99
CA LEU A 202 0.32 -2.89 13.08
C LEU A 202 0.45 -1.49 13.69
N SER A 203 -0.30 -0.53 13.17
CA SER A 203 -0.36 0.81 13.77
C SER A 203 -0.94 0.74 15.18
N THR A 204 -0.40 1.55 16.08
CA THR A 204 -0.96 1.74 17.42
C THR A 204 -2.14 2.70 17.42
N ASP A 205 -2.35 3.42 16.33
CA ASP A 205 -3.39 4.43 16.23
C ASP A 205 -4.71 3.77 15.83
N VAL A 206 -5.71 4.00 16.68
CA VAL A 206 -7.03 3.36 16.53
C VAL A 206 -7.73 3.82 15.25
N ASP A 207 -7.57 5.09 14.89
CA ASP A 207 -8.18 5.66 13.68
C ASP A 207 -7.48 5.23 12.39
N VAL A 208 -6.25 4.75 12.47
CA VAL A 208 -5.63 4.02 11.34
C VAL A 208 -6.23 2.64 11.22
N THR A 209 -6.24 1.87 12.32
CA THR A 209 -6.66 0.45 12.27
C THR A 209 -8.15 0.27 12.02
N HIS A 210 -8.99 1.29 12.30
CA HIS A 210 -10.45 1.24 12.16
C HIS A 210 -10.96 2.36 11.26
N GLY A 211 -10.63 2.26 9.98
CA GLY A 211 -11.10 3.20 8.96
C GLY A 211 -9.99 3.77 8.10
N GLY A 212 -8.77 3.79 8.62
CA GLY A 212 -7.62 4.30 7.89
C GLY A 212 -7.07 3.32 6.86
N ARG A 213 -5.93 3.68 6.27
CA ARG A 213 -5.33 2.95 5.15
C ARG A 213 -3.81 2.82 5.30
N VAL A 214 -3.24 1.84 4.60
CA VAL A 214 -1.79 1.70 4.39
C VAL A 214 -1.53 1.90 2.91
N TYR A 215 -0.69 2.87 2.57
CA TYR A 215 -0.25 3.12 1.20
C TYR A 215 1.09 2.44 0.97
N VAL A 216 1.21 1.74 -0.14
CA VAL A 216 2.44 1.05 -0.56
C VAL A 216 2.85 1.65 -1.90
N ARG A 217 3.91 2.44 -1.90
CA ARG A 217 4.44 3.11 -3.09
C ARG A 217 5.79 2.56 -3.48
N HIS A 218 6.20 2.82 -4.69
CA HIS A 218 7.50 2.40 -5.22
C HIS A 218 8.17 3.55 -5.97
N SER A 219 9.45 3.76 -5.66
CA SER A 219 10.32 4.65 -6.40
C SER A 219 11.45 3.83 -7.03
N THR A 220 11.91 4.23 -8.21
CA THR A 220 13.03 3.55 -8.87
C THR A 220 14.39 3.92 -8.28
N LYS A 221 14.42 4.78 -7.26
CA LYS A 221 15.65 5.13 -6.55
C LYS A 221 16.18 3.93 -5.78
N THR A 222 17.51 3.80 -5.72
CA THR A 222 18.18 2.74 -4.95
C THR A 222 19.15 3.31 -3.93
N ASP A 223 19.21 4.62 -3.80
CA ASP A 223 20.18 5.35 -2.98
C ASP A 223 19.60 5.89 -1.66
N GLY A 224 18.35 5.56 -1.36
CA GLY A 224 17.68 6.05 -0.16
C GLY A 224 17.07 7.44 -0.31
N SER A 225 17.03 7.98 -1.53
CA SER A 225 16.44 9.29 -1.80
C SER A 225 14.98 9.19 -2.27
N GLY A 226 14.39 7.99 -2.18
CA GLY A 226 12.98 7.80 -2.48
C GLY A 226 12.12 8.47 -1.41
N THR A 227 11.11 9.21 -1.85
CA THR A 227 10.15 9.87 -0.97
C THR A 227 8.74 9.50 -1.41
N PHE A 228 7.77 9.76 -0.56
CA PHE A 228 6.37 9.49 -0.90
C PHE A 228 5.96 10.28 -2.16
N SER A 229 6.49 11.51 -2.34
CA SER A 229 6.16 12.36 -3.49
C SER A 229 6.82 11.90 -4.80
N ASN A 230 8.03 11.29 -4.74
CA ASN A 230 8.70 10.81 -5.95
C ASN A 230 8.47 9.33 -6.20
N SER A 231 7.41 8.78 -5.63
CA SER A 231 7.02 7.37 -5.75
C SER A 231 5.59 7.27 -6.25
N VAL A 232 5.20 6.10 -6.73
CA VAL A 232 3.85 5.84 -7.26
C VAL A 232 3.22 4.67 -6.54
N ASP A 233 1.91 4.67 -6.46
CA ASP A 233 1.18 3.57 -5.83
C ASP A 233 1.46 2.26 -6.59
N LEU A 234 1.82 1.24 -5.85
CA LEU A 234 2.14 -0.07 -6.41
C LEU A 234 0.90 -0.96 -6.43
N ILE A 235 0.04 -0.77 -5.46
CA ILE A 235 -1.23 -1.47 -5.29
C ILE A 235 -2.24 -0.47 -4.72
N GLU A 236 -3.52 -0.81 -4.77
CA GLU A 236 -4.56 -0.03 -4.09
C GLU A 236 -4.26 0.06 -2.59
N ALA A 237 -4.65 1.17 -1.98
CA ALA A 237 -4.45 1.39 -0.56
C ALA A 237 -5.13 0.29 0.26
N LEU A 238 -4.36 -0.35 1.13
CA LEU A 238 -4.80 -1.47 1.95
C LEU A 238 -5.54 -0.96 3.18
N ALA A 239 -6.37 -1.81 3.79
CA ALA A 239 -7.00 -1.50 5.07
C ALA A 239 -5.93 -1.23 6.15
N GLY A 240 -6.18 -0.28 7.03
CA GLY A 240 -5.19 0.15 8.03
C GLY A 240 -4.78 -0.92 9.04
N ASN A 241 -5.57 -1.99 9.16
CA ASN A 241 -5.23 -3.13 10.02
C ASN A 241 -4.42 -4.21 9.29
N THR A 242 -3.96 -3.95 8.07
CA THR A 242 -3.11 -4.89 7.30
C THR A 242 -1.66 -4.73 7.73
N THR A 243 -0.92 -5.84 7.80
CA THR A 243 0.50 -5.86 8.21
C THR A 243 1.41 -6.54 7.18
N THR A 244 0.85 -6.93 6.02
CA THR A 244 1.62 -7.60 4.97
C THR A 244 0.98 -7.36 3.61
N ALA A 245 1.81 -7.31 2.58
CA ALA A 245 1.35 -7.23 1.19
C ALA A 245 2.31 -7.99 0.28
N GLU A 246 1.76 -8.60 -0.75
CA GLU A 246 2.57 -9.19 -1.81
C GLU A 246 2.50 -8.25 -3.02
N VAL A 247 3.64 -7.75 -3.44
CA VAL A 247 3.75 -6.72 -4.47
C VAL A 247 4.76 -7.14 -5.52
N PRO A 248 4.75 -6.55 -6.72
CA PRO A 248 5.75 -6.85 -7.75
C PRO A 248 7.18 -6.64 -7.24
N TYR A 249 8.09 -7.56 -7.62
CA TYR A 249 9.51 -7.51 -7.25
C TYR A 249 10.22 -6.54 -8.20
N LEU A 250 10.41 -5.31 -7.75
CA LEU A 250 11.00 -4.23 -8.53
C LEU A 250 12.30 -3.76 -7.88
N GLU A 251 13.26 -3.38 -8.70
CA GLU A 251 14.43 -2.65 -8.22
C GLU A 251 14.01 -1.25 -7.79
N GLY A 252 14.45 -0.83 -6.60
CA GLY A 252 14.13 0.48 -6.07
C GLY A 252 13.70 0.46 -4.62
N GLU A 253 12.98 1.49 -4.23
CA GLU A 253 12.54 1.72 -2.85
C GLU A 253 11.03 1.47 -2.73
N TYR A 254 10.65 0.65 -1.76
CA TYR A 254 9.25 0.45 -1.37
C TYR A 254 9.00 1.36 -0.18
N ILE A 255 8.02 2.23 -0.29
CA ILE A 255 7.79 3.34 0.63
C ILE A 255 6.37 3.21 1.18
N LEU A 256 6.24 3.19 2.50
CA LEU A 256 4.96 3.02 3.16
C LEU A 256 4.62 4.22 4.04
N LYS A 257 3.33 4.60 4.03
CA LYS A 257 2.75 5.57 4.95
C LYS A 257 1.41 5.04 5.46
N PHE A 258 1.10 5.37 6.70
CA PHE A 258 -0.25 5.24 7.21
C PHE A 258 -1.06 6.49 6.89
N ARG A 259 -2.37 6.30 6.70
CA ARG A 259 -3.34 7.37 6.55
C ARG A 259 -4.49 7.05 7.51
N ASP A 260 -4.89 8.02 8.33
CA ASP A 260 -5.98 7.83 9.29
C ASP A 260 -7.35 7.92 8.59
N ASP A 261 -8.43 7.69 9.32
CA ASP A 261 -9.78 7.80 8.79
C ASP A 261 -10.22 9.25 8.55
N GLY A 262 -9.43 10.21 9.02
CA GLY A 262 -9.60 11.64 8.73
C GLY A 262 -8.82 12.09 7.50
N ASN A 263 -8.25 11.15 6.75
CA ASN A 263 -7.49 11.36 5.51
C ASN A 263 -6.15 12.06 5.70
N ARG A 264 -5.53 11.97 6.89
CA ARG A 264 -4.23 12.57 7.14
C ARG A 264 -3.14 11.50 7.15
N PHE A 265 -2.04 11.79 6.48
CA PHE A 265 -0.90 10.88 6.38
C PHE A 265 0.03 11.01 7.59
N SER A 266 0.74 9.93 7.91
CA SER A 266 1.84 9.98 8.87
C SER A 266 2.88 11.01 8.41
N PRO A 267 3.52 11.72 9.35
CA PRO A 267 4.46 12.80 8.97
C PRO A 267 5.67 12.28 8.19
N GLY A 268 6.21 11.13 8.59
CA GLY A 268 7.33 10.50 7.88
C GLY A 268 6.89 9.28 7.10
N GLU A 269 7.70 8.92 6.12
CA GLU A 269 7.59 7.64 5.41
C GLU A 269 8.60 6.65 5.96
N THR A 270 8.36 5.38 5.71
CA THR A 270 9.30 4.29 6.02
C THR A 270 9.55 3.52 4.74
N SER A 271 10.82 3.31 4.42
CA SER A 271 11.18 2.63 3.17
C SER A 271 12.09 1.44 3.38
N VAL A 272 12.11 0.56 2.38
CA VAL A 272 13.06 -0.55 2.27
C VAL A 272 13.53 -0.62 0.82
N ILE A 273 14.84 -0.73 0.62
CA ILE A 273 15.46 -0.75 -0.71
C ILE A 273 15.62 -2.20 -1.17
N ILE A 274 15.29 -2.45 -2.43
CA ILE A 274 15.67 -3.67 -3.13
C ILE A 274 16.58 -3.27 -4.28
N ASP A 275 17.80 -3.75 -4.24
CA ASP A 275 18.79 -3.56 -5.29
C ASP A 275 19.01 -4.91 -5.98
N LEU A 276 18.46 -5.04 -7.19
CA LEU A 276 18.56 -6.28 -7.94
C LEU A 276 19.94 -6.39 -8.58
N PRO A 277 20.62 -7.52 -8.44
CA PRO A 277 21.91 -7.66 -9.07
C PRO A 277 21.78 -7.60 -10.60
N ASP A 278 22.69 -6.89 -11.24
CA ASP A 278 22.73 -6.82 -12.69
C ASP A 278 22.91 -8.23 -13.26
N ASN A 279 22.01 -8.62 -14.15
CA ASN A 279 22.13 -9.90 -14.82
C ASN A 279 23.24 -9.81 -15.86
N GLN A 280 24.33 -10.51 -15.60
CA GLN A 280 25.52 -10.51 -16.48
C GLN A 280 25.47 -11.59 -17.55
N ALA A 281 24.38 -12.30 -17.71
CA ALA A 281 24.26 -13.26 -18.81
C ALA A 281 24.36 -12.53 -20.16
N PRO A 282 24.92 -13.16 -21.19
CA PRO A 282 24.93 -12.55 -22.52
C PRO A 282 23.47 -12.24 -22.94
N LEU A 283 23.20 -10.97 -23.14
CA LEU A 283 21.87 -10.47 -23.48
C LEU A 283 21.91 -9.67 -24.77
N ILE A 284 20.84 -9.77 -25.54
CA ILE A 284 20.49 -8.71 -26.48
C ILE A 284 19.59 -7.78 -25.74
N THR A 285 20.00 -6.52 -25.61
CA THR A 285 19.30 -5.54 -24.81
C THR A 285 19.02 -4.31 -25.65
N GLN A 286 17.81 -3.79 -25.54
CA GLN A 286 17.48 -2.48 -26.10
C GLN A 286 16.66 -1.70 -25.08
N THR A 287 17.09 -0.46 -24.87
CA THR A 287 16.40 0.48 -24.00
C THR A 287 15.69 1.51 -24.87
N ARG A 288 14.42 1.76 -24.53
CA ARG A 288 13.64 2.86 -25.11
C ARG A 288 13.23 3.81 -24.00
N ARG A 289 13.47 5.09 -24.21
CA ARG A 289 13.20 6.15 -23.24
C ARG A 289 12.51 7.30 -23.96
N GLU A 290 11.21 7.49 -23.65
CA GLU A 290 10.39 8.57 -24.22
C GLU A 290 10.91 9.96 -23.78
N ASP A 291 11.49 10.03 -22.59
CA ASP A 291 12.08 11.26 -22.06
C ASP A 291 13.42 11.63 -22.69
N LEU A 292 14.07 10.70 -23.41
CA LEU A 292 15.35 10.95 -24.11
C LEU A 292 15.16 11.13 -25.62
N ASP A 293 13.96 10.93 -26.13
CA ASP A 293 13.64 11.15 -27.54
C ASP A 293 13.78 12.63 -27.90
N SER A 294 13.92 12.93 -29.18
CA SER A 294 13.96 14.31 -29.67
C SER A 294 12.97 14.44 -30.84
N PRO A 295 11.84 15.17 -30.66
CA PRO A 295 11.35 15.76 -29.40
C PRO A 295 10.95 14.69 -28.38
N LYS A 296 10.92 15.07 -27.09
CA LYS A 296 10.53 14.19 -25.99
C LYS A 296 9.03 13.89 -26.03
N PHE A 297 8.65 12.75 -25.51
CA PHE A 297 7.27 12.35 -25.24
C PHE A 297 6.35 12.55 -26.47
N GLN A 298 6.69 11.90 -27.57
CA GLN A 298 5.95 12.01 -28.83
C GLN A 298 4.71 11.10 -28.90
N GLY A 299 4.42 10.34 -27.86
CA GLY A 299 3.26 9.46 -27.79
C GLY A 299 1.94 10.21 -27.72
N THR A 300 0.87 9.42 -27.68
CA THR A 300 -0.50 9.96 -27.63
C THR A 300 -0.83 10.41 -26.21
N LYS A 301 -1.23 11.66 -26.08
CA LYS A 301 -1.58 12.31 -24.82
C LYS A 301 -3.10 12.48 -24.73
N THR A 302 -3.69 11.99 -23.65
CA THR A 302 -5.11 12.21 -23.33
C THR A 302 -5.17 12.80 -21.93
N SER A 303 -5.61 14.05 -21.81
CA SER A 303 -5.58 14.82 -20.55
C SER A 303 -4.19 14.86 -19.93
N ILE A 304 -3.16 14.95 -20.76
CA ILE A 304 -1.75 15.05 -20.38
C ILE A 304 -1.15 16.22 -21.15
N ASP A 305 -0.39 17.04 -20.47
CA ASP A 305 0.41 18.12 -21.07
C ASP A 305 1.89 17.74 -21.07
N PHE A 306 2.63 18.33 -21.98
CA PHE A 306 4.09 18.26 -22.00
C PHE A 306 4.64 19.62 -21.63
N ASP A 307 5.32 19.69 -20.51
CA ASP A 307 5.99 20.89 -20.06
C ASP A 307 7.39 20.95 -20.69
N SER A 308 7.56 21.86 -21.63
CA SER A 308 8.84 22.03 -22.33
C SER A 308 9.93 22.66 -21.45
N ALA A 309 9.55 23.36 -20.38
CA ALA A 309 10.52 23.99 -19.49
C ALA A 309 11.24 22.96 -18.61
N THR A 310 10.50 22.00 -18.11
CA THR A 310 11.05 20.91 -17.28
C THR A 310 11.38 19.67 -18.10
N GLY A 311 10.79 19.53 -19.28
CA GLY A 311 10.96 18.35 -20.12
C GLY A 311 10.21 17.13 -19.59
N THR A 312 9.09 17.35 -18.91
CA THR A 312 8.29 16.30 -18.27
C THR A 312 6.87 16.29 -18.84
N ILE A 313 6.13 15.22 -18.57
CA ILE A 313 4.68 15.20 -18.79
C ILE A 313 3.97 15.23 -17.45
N ASN A 314 2.81 15.88 -17.43
CA ASN A 314 1.97 16.03 -16.24
C ASN A 314 0.50 16.03 -16.65
N LEU A 315 -0.41 16.00 -15.70
CA LEU A 315 -1.84 16.07 -15.98
C LEU A 315 -2.17 17.41 -16.65
N ALA A 316 -3.11 17.39 -17.58
CA ALA A 316 -3.54 18.61 -18.25
C ALA A 316 -4.28 19.51 -17.26
N GLY A 317 -3.85 20.76 -17.19
CA GLY A 317 -4.48 21.77 -16.36
C GLY A 317 -5.01 22.90 -17.22
N SER A 318 -6.16 23.43 -16.89
CA SER A 318 -6.65 24.63 -17.54
C SER A 318 -6.01 25.86 -16.88
N GLY A 319 -5.24 26.50 -17.61
CA GLY A 319 -4.54 27.76 -17.40
C GLY A 319 -4.50 28.39 -16.02
N LEU A 320 -3.31 28.74 -15.63
CA LEU A 320 -3.10 29.67 -14.52
C LEU A 320 -3.72 31.03 -14.89
N PHE A 321 -4.16 31.77 -13.89
CA PHE A 321 -4.65 33.15 -14.11
C PHE A 321 -3.67 33.98 -14.95
N ASP A 322 -2.38 33.70 -14.82
CA ASP A 322 -1.32 34.37 -15.57
C ASP A 322 -1.41 34.17 -17.09
N THR A 323 -2.10 33.11 -17.54
CA THR A 323 -2.24 32.82 -18.96
C THR A 323 -3.45 33.51 -19.59
N ILE A 324 -4.27 34.18 -18.78
CA ILE A 324 -5.43 34.92 -19.29
C ILE A 324 -4.95 36.22 -19.90
N THR A 325 -4.99 36.31 -21.23
CA THR A 325 -4.62 37.52 -21.94
C THR A 325 -5.77 38.50 -22.06
N ASP A 326 -7.00 38.03 -21.88
CA ASP A 326 -8.21 38.85 -21.99
C ASP A 326 -9.33 38.23 -21.14
N PHE A 327 -9.65 38.89 -20.04
CA PHE A 327 -10.69 38.43 -19.11
C PHE A 327 -12.10 38.49 -19.72
N ASP A 328 -12.33 39.31 -20.72
CA ASP A 328 -13.65 39.38 -21.39
C ASP A 328 -13.95 38.13 -22.23
N LEU A 329 -12.93 37.34 -22.54
CA LEU A 329 -13.11 36.07 -23.29
C LEU A 329 -13.30 34.88 -22.40
N VAL A 330 -13.20 35.06 -21.07
CA VAL A 330 -13.41 33.96 -20.10
C VAL A 330 -14.90 33.84 -19.79
N GLY A 331 -15.49 32.74 -20.14
CA GLY A 331 -16.93 32.51 -19.96
C GLY A 331 -17.35 32.46 -18.49
N SER A 332 -16.58 31.83 -17.67
CA SER A 332 -16.76 31.74 -16.21
C SER A 332 -15.44 31.48 -15.56
N LEU A 333 -15.21 32.07 -14.40
CA LEU A 333 -14.03 31.75 -13.59
C LEU A 333 -14.08 30.28 -13.10
N ASP A 334 -15.28 29.73 -12.99
CA ASP A 334 -15.45 28.32 -12.65
C ASP A 334 -15.03 27.37 -13.78
N ASP A 335 -14.89 27.90 -15.01
CA ASP A 335 -14.40 27.10 -16.15
C ASP A 335 -12.88 26.92 -16.12
N PHE A 336 -12.18 27.69 -15.29
CA PHE A 336 -10.79 27.42 -14.98
C PHE A 336 -10.74 26.23 -14.03
N GLY A 337 -10.90 25.07 -14.62
CA GLY A 337 -10.82 23.84 -13.87
C GLY A 337 -9.42 23.63 -13.31
N GLY A 338 -9.35 22.94 -12.22
CA GLY A 338 -8.07 22.48 -11.69
C GLY A 338 -7.41 21.44 -12.60
N ILE A 339 -6.45 20.77 -12.06
CA ILE A 339 -5.73 19.71 -12.77
C ILE A 339 -6.72 18.58 -13.11
N ALA A 340 -6.58 17.97 -14.26
CA ALA A 340 -7.38 16.82 -14.66
C ALA A 340 -7.24 15.70 -13.63
N SER A 341 -8.35 15.08 -13.24
CA SER A 341 -8.33 14.00 -12.25
C SER A 341 -7.66 12.74 -12.77
N SER A 342 -7.51 12.59 -14.10
CA SER A 342 -6.83 11.44 -14.70
C SER A 342 -6.40 11.75 -16.12
N GLY A 343 -5.24 11.23 -16.50
CA GLY A 343 -4.73 11.33 -17.86
C GLY A 343 -3.93 10.09 -18.25
N THR A 344 -3.77 9.85 -19.56
CA THR A 344 -2.97 8.73 -20.05
C THR A 344 -2.02 9.20 -21.15
N TYR A 345 -0.83 8.57 -21.13
CA TYR A 345 0.17 8.74 -22.18
C TYR A 345 0.48 7.37 -22.77
N ASP A 346 0.12 7.16 -24.02
CA ASP A 346 0.49 5.93 -24.76
C ASP A 346 1.82 6.17 -25.48
N PHE A 347 2.75 5.22 -25.31
CA PHE A 347 4.07 5.31 -25.94
C PHE A 347 3.95 5.51 -27.45
N GLY A 348 4.81 6.34 -28.00
CA GLY A 348 4.92 6.59 -29.43
C GLY A 348 6.35 6.95 -29.78
N GLY A 349 6.60 7.40 -30.96
CA GLY A 349 7.92 7.85 -31.30
C GLY A 349 8.01 8.37 -32.73
N ALA A 350 9.14 9.00 -33.03
CA ALA A 350 9.41 9.56 -34.36
C ALA A 350 9.28 8.49 -35.46
N ALA A 351 9.50 7.23 -35.12
CA ALA A 351 9.34 6.11 -36.07
C ALA A 351 7.92 5.56 -36.13
N GLY A 352 6.97 6.13 -35.38
CA GLY A 352 5.57 5.77 -35.41
C GLY A 352 5.21 4.43 -34.76
N SER A 353 6.16 3.73 -34.19
CA SER A 353 5.84 2.43 -33.57
C SER A 353 5.40 2.60 -32.13
N THR A 354 4.14 2.34 -31.88
CA THR A 354 3.56 2.32 -30.53
C THR A 354 3.74 0.95 -29.88
N THR A 355 4.31 -0.04 -30.61
CA THR A 355 4.40 -1.43 -30.17
C THR A 355 5.82 -1.94 -30.31
N LEU A 356 6.32 -2.57 -29.25
CA LEU A 356 7.54 -3.39 -29.33
C LEU A 356 7.10 -4.74 -29.94
N ASP A 357 7.43 -4.99 -31.22
CA ASP A 357 7.14 -6.25 -31.91
C ASP A 357 8.42 -7.07 -31.98
N LEU A 358 8.38 -8.30 -31.49
CA LEU A 358 9.50 -9.24 -31.51
C LEU A 358 9.52 -10.10 -32.79
N GLY A 359 8.51 -9.98 -33.67
CA GLY A 359 8.42 -10.79 -34.88
C GLY A 359 7.98 -12.23 -34.66
N GLY A 360 7.79 -12.63 -33.42
CA GLY A 360 7.34 -13.95 -33.00
C GLY A 360 7.11 -13.98 -31.51
N VAL A 361 6.54 -15.05 -31.01
CA VAL A 361 6.25 -15.18 -29.57
C VAL A 361 7.54 -15.60 -28.85
N PHE A 362 8.06 -14.73 -28.01
CA PHE A 362 9.26 -14.97 -27.20
C PHE A 362 9.03 -14.59 -25.76
N SER A 363 9.83 -15.19 -24.87
CA SER A 363 9.97 -14.71 -23.50
C SER A 363 11.14 -13.73 -23.45
N LEU A 364 10.90 -12.54 -22.86
CA LEU A 364 11.95 -11.53 -22.70
C LEU A 364 11.83 -10.95 -21.30
N ASP A 365 12.93 -10.43 -20.80
CA ASP A 365 12.95 -9.71 -19.55
C ASP A 365 12.73 -8.22 -19.82
N LEU A 366 11.75 -7.64 -19.15
CA LEU A 366 11.43 -6.22 -19.24
C LEU A 366 11.74 -5.54 -17.91
N LYS A 367 12.43 -4.40 -17.99
CA LYS A 367 12.70 -3.52 -16.84
C LYS A 367 12.13 -2.15 -17.17
N ARG A 368 11.37 -1.56 -16.24
CA ARG A 368 10.81 -0.23 -16.43
C ARG A 368 11.79 0.85 -16.01
N HIS A 369 11.67 2.00 -16.66
CA HIS A 369 12.29 3.25 -16.26
C HIS A 369 11.13 4.23 -16.01
N PHE A 370 10.90 4.56 -14.76
CA PHE A 370 9.72 5.36 -14.40
C PHE A 370 10.04 6.18 -13.16
N LEU A 371 10.16 7.50 -13.35
CA LEU A 371 10.44 8.41 -12.25
C LEU A 371 9.42 9.51 -12.27
N THR A 372 8.78 9.73 -11.13
CA THR A 372 7.67 10.66 -10.97
C THR A 372 7.90 11.56 -9.77
N GLU A 373 7.19 12.67 -9.73
CA GLU A 373 7.24 13.60 -8.61
C GLU A 373 5.91 14.34 -8.53
N GLY A 374 5.27 14.27 -7.36
CA GLY A 374 4.07 15.05 -7.08
C GLY A 374 4.46 16.50 -6.75
N PHE A 375 3.68 17.47 -7.20
CA PHE A 375 3.97 18.87 -7.00
C PHE A 375 2.69 19.70 -7.03
N TYR A 376 2.77 20.92 -6.53
CA TYR A 376 1.70 21.92 -6.64
C TYR A 376 2.05 22.84 -7.82
N PRO A 377 1.30 22.79 -8.92
CA PRO A 377 1.63 23.60 -10.12
C PRO A 377 1.24 25.07 -10.00
N SER A 378 0.29 25.40 -9.13
CA SER A 378 -0.19 26.77 -8.97
C SER A 378 0.34 27.39 -7.69
N ASP A 379 0.21 28.69 -7.59
CA ASP A 379 0.59 29.45 -6.41
C ASP A 379 -0.14 28.89 -5.17
N LEU A 380 0.61 28.64 -4.14
CA LEU A 380 0.10 28.10 -2.88
C LEU A 380 -1.09 28.87 -2.31
N PHE A 381 -1.15 30.18 -2.59
CA PHE A 381 -2.22 31.03 -2.05
C PHE A 381 -3.59 30.73 -2.65
N ASP A 382 -3.64 30.27 -3.89
CA ASP A 382 -4.92 29.99 -4.56
C ASP A 382 -5.47 28.60 -4.24
N SER A 383 -4.63 27.69 -3.76
CA SER A 383 -5.01 26.29 -3.53
C SER A 383 -5.36 25.97 -2.09
N ARG A 384 -5.24 26.94 -1.17
CA ARG A 384 -5.44 26.71 0.25
C ARG A 384 -6.46 27.67 0.86
N GLY A 385 -7.33 27.14 1.71
CA GLY A 385 -8.41 27.91 2.33
C GLY A 385 -7.93 28.96 3.31
N LEU A 386 -6.88 28.68 4.06
CA LEU A 386 -6.35 29.59 5.08
C LEU A 386 -4.81 29.65 5.00
N ILE A 387 -4.25 30.82 5.15
CA ILE A 387 -2.79 31.02 5.19
C ILE A 387 -2.16 30.26 6.35
N ASP A 388 -2.90 30.11 7.47
CA ASP A 388 -2.42 29.36 8.64
C ASP A 388 -2.25 27.87 8.38
N ASP A 389 -2.86 27.35 7.32
CA ASP A 389 -2.72 25.94 6.94
C ASP A 389 -1.45 25.67 6.12
N ILE A 390 -0.74 26.72 5.72
CA ILE A 390 0.48 26.57 4.93
C ILE A 390 1.65 26.30 5.87
N THR A 391 2.08 25.07 5.91
CA THR A 391 3.19 24.65 6.78
C THR A 391 4.57 24.81 6.12
N ASP A 392 4.58 24.98 4.80
CA ASP A 392 5.82 25.08 4.03
C ASP A 392 5.61 25.98 2.83
N PHE A 393 6.23 27.15 2.84
CA PHE A 393 6.14 28.13 1.75
C PHE A 393 7.00 27.77 0.55
N ASP A 394 7.91 26.81 0.68
CA ASP A 394 8.77 26.36 -0.42
C ASP A 394 8.14 25.26 -1.28
N GLY A 395 6.89 24.92 -1.01
CA GLY A 395 6.14 23.91 -1.74
C GLY A 395 5.87 22.66 -0.94
N ALA A 396 4.65 22.50 -0.51
CA ALA A 396 4.23 21.31 0.21
C ALA A 396 4.32 20.07 -0.72
N THR A 397 4.64 18.94 -0.13
CA THR A 397 4.69 17.68 -0.86
C THR A 397 3.29 17.25 -1.28
N ALA A 398 3.05 17.10 -2.57
CA ALA A 398 1.78 16.59 -3.08
C ALA A 398 1.65 15.11 -2.72
N THR A 399 0.54 14.75 -2.10
CA THR A 399 0.31 13.38 -1.60
C THR A 399 -0.90 12.69 -2.25
N ASP A 400 -1.81 13.47 -2.82
CA ASP A 400 -3.06 12.95 -3.36
C ASP A 400 -2.98 12.75 -4.88
N VAL A 401 -1.79 12.41 -5.36
CA VAL A 401 -1.49 12.15 -6.77
C VAL A 401 -0.82 10.79 -6.92
N ASN A 402 -1.00 10.17 -8.09
CA ASN A 402 -0.38 8.89 -8.39
C ASN A 402 -0.07 8.77 -9.88
N ALA A 403 0.91 7.95 -10.21
CA ALA A 403 1.18 7.57 -11.58
C ALA A 403 1.52 6.09 -11.68
N GLU A 404 1.01 5.45 -12.72
CA GLU A 404 1.23 4.02 -12.97
C GLU A 404 1.84 3.85 -14.35
N MET A 405 2.84 3.00 -14.46
CA MET A 405 3.27 2.52 -15.77
C MET A 405 2.65 1.15 -16.02
N LEU A 406 1.98 1.01 -17.15
CA LEU A 406 1.17 -0.16 -17.50
C LEU A 406 1.74 -0.81 -18.76
N VAL A 407 1.51 -2.11 -18.89
CA VAL A 407 1.87 -2.89 -20.08
C VAL A 407 0.71 -3.79 -20.47
N ARG A 408 0.51 -3.96 -21.79
CA ARG A 408 -0.38 -5.01 -22.32
C ARG A 408 0.35 -5.78 -23.42
N VAL A 409 -0.08 -7.02 -23.61
CA VAL A 409 0.66 -8.00 -24.40
C VAL A 409 -0.26 -8.67 -25.40
N THR A 410 0.26 -8.97 -26.59
CA THR A 410 -0.42 -9.83 -27.55
C THR A 410 0.52 -10.92 -28.04
N GLN A 411 -0.04 -12.06 -28.39
CA GLN A 411 0.66 -13.13 -29.11
C GLN A 411 0.45 -13.04 -30.62
N ASP A 412 -0.50 -12.22 -31.04
CA ASP A 412 -0.82 -12.00 -32.44
C ASP A 412 0.21 -11.08 -33.12
N ASP A 413 0.16 -11.04 -34.44
CA ASP A 413 0.94 -10.08 -35.23
C ASP A 413 0.40 -8.66 -35.01
N PRO A 414 1.21 -7.76 -34.40
CA PRO A 414 0.74 -6.39 -34.18
C PRO A 414 0.41 -5.60 -35.45
N SER A 415 0.90 -6.02 -36.60
CA SER A 415 0.60 -5.34 -37.86
C SER A 415 -0.77 -5.71 -38.45
N GLY A 416 -1.41 -6.75 -37.89
CA GLY A 416 -2.73 -7.21 -38.30
C GLY A 416 -3.84 -6.62 -37.45
N SER A 417 -4.71 -7.49 -36.95
CA SER A 417 -5.80 -7.13 -36.01
C SER A 417 -5.56 -7.87 -34.69
N PRO A 418 -4.55 -7.46 -33.93
CA PRO A 418 -4.16 -8.22 -32.73
C PRO A 418 -5.17 -8.07 -31.60
N THR A 419 -5.33 -9.12 -30.82
CA THR A 419 -6.05 -9.09 -29.55
C THR A 419 -5.03 -8.92 -28.42
N TYR A 420 -5.11 -7.80 -27.72
CA TYR A 420 -4.25 -7.52 -26.57
C TYR A 420 -4.94 -7.93 -25.27
N SER A 421 -4.14 -8.30 -24.29
CA SER A 421 -4.62 -8.37 -22.91
C SER A 421 -5.07 -6.98 -22.43
N ASP A 422 -5.76 -6.91 -21.31
CA ASP A 422 -5.97 -5.64 -20.63
C ASP A 422 -4.62 -5.06 -20.19
N PHE A 423 -4.58 -3.74 -19.98
CA PHE A 423 -3.41 -3.10 -19.37
C PHE A 423 -3.28 -3.56 -17.92
N GLN A 424 -2.08 -3.93 -17.53
CA GLN A 424 -1.74 -4.35 -16.18
C GLN A 424 -0.50 -3.58 -15.72
N THR A 425 -0.34 -3.45 -14.42
CA THR A 425 0.81 -2.75 -13.85
C THR A 425 2.11 -3.36 -14.39
N PHE A 426 2.99 -2.51 -14.91
CA PHE A 426 4.26 -2.95 -15.47
C PHE A 426 5.25 -3.20 -14.33
N ALA A 427 5.48 -4.45 -14.04
CA ALA A 427 6.49 -4.92 -13.09
C ALA A 427 7.73 -5.40 -13.84
N ASN A 428 8.92 -5.21 -13.28
CA ASN A 428 10.12 -5.82 -13.84
C ASN A 428 9.99 -7.35 -13.82
N GLY A 429 10.39 -8.01 -14.89
CA GLY A 429 10.28 -9.46 -14.93
C GLY A 429 10.18 -10.01 -16.34
N THR A 430 9.96 -11.32 -16.41
CA THR A 430 9.85 -12.02 -17.69
C THR A 430 8.41 -11.97 -18.20
N TYR A 431 8.25 -11.51 -19.42
CA TYR A 431 7.00 -11.47 -20.16
C TYR A 431 7.09 -12.38 -21.37
N LYS A 432 5.93 -12.93 -21.76
CA LYS A 432 5.86 -13.79 -22.94
C LYS A 432 4.83 -13.21 -23.90
N GLY A 433 5.25 -12.91 -25.12
CA GLY A 433 4.39 -12.35 -26.14
C GLY A 433 5.15 -12.07 -27.43
N ARG A 434 4.41 -11.62 -28.45
CA ARG A 434 4.97 -11.07 -29.68
C ARG A 434 4.99 -9.55 -29.65
N GLY A 435 3.85 -8.94 -29.27
CA GLY A 435 3.73 -7.48 -29.25
C GLY A 435 3.47 -6.95 -27.84
N PHE A 436 4.08 -5.81 -27.51
CA PHE A 436 3.97 -5.16 -26.20
C PHE A 436 3.66 -3.69 -26.41
N GLN A 437 2.67 -3.17 -25.67
CA GLN A 437 2.35 -1.75 -25.66
C GLN A 437 2.43 -1.22 -24.22
N PHE A 438 2.86 0.02 -24.09
CA PHE A 438 3.13 0.63 -22.78
C PHE A 438 2.34 1.91 -22.65
N ARG A 439 1.93 2.22 -21.43
CA ARG A 439 1.12 3.40 -21.09
C ARG A 439 1.56 3.94 -19.74
N ALA A 440 1.65 5.24 -19.61
CA ALA A 440 1.64 5.89 -18.30
C ALA A 440 0.22 6.40 -18.04
N LYS A 441 -0.28 6.17 -16.84
CA LYS A 441 -1.57 6.69 -16.36
C LYS A 441 -1.29 7.55 -15.14
N LEU A 442 -1.72 8.78 -15.17
CA LEU A 442 -1.56 9.74 -14.08
C LEU A 442 -2.93 10.03 -13.49
N THR A 443 -2.99 10.18 -12.16
CA THR A 443 -4.24 10.52 -11.46
C THR A 443 -3.97 11.53 -10.36
N SER A 444 -4.97 12.36 -10.08
CA SER A 444 -4.98 13.27 -8.94
C SER A 444 -6.36 13.21 -8.27
N GLU A 445 -6.36 13.08 -6.95
CA GLU A 445 -7.58 13.15 -6.13
C GLU A 445 -7.85 14.58 -5.65
N ASP A 446 -6.89 15.49 -5.88
CA ASP A 446 -6.98 16.89 -5.50
C ASP A 446 -6.62 17.75 -6.72
N THR A 447 -7.55 18.55 -7.20
CA THR A 447 -7.36 19.39 -8.38
C THR A 447 -6.29 20.48 -8.21
N ALA A 448 -5.78 20.69 -7.00
CA ALA A 448 -4.67 21.61 -6.74
C ALA A 448 -3.31 20.91 -6.82
N GLN A 449 -3.28 19.60 -6.92
CA GLN A 449 -2.04 18.79 -6.94
C GLN A 449 -1.86 18.12 -8.30
N ASP A 450 -0.63 18.04 -8.75
CA ASP A 450 -0.29 17.40 -10.01
C ASP A 450 0.88 16.45 -9.83
N ILE A 451 1.12 15.61 -10.82
CA ILE A 451 2.25 14.67 -10.82
C ILE A 451 2.96 14.77 -12.17
N ARG A 452 4.28 14.94 -12.12
CA ARG A 452 5.11 14.97 -13.32
C ARG A 452 5.89 13.68 -13.47
N VAL A 453 6.06 13.25 -14.72
CA VAL A 453 6.86 12.07 -15.08
C VAL A 453 8.11 12.59 -15.79
N SER A 454 9.27 12.38 -15.16
CA SER A 454 10.56 12.84 -15.66
C SER A 454 11.36 11.73 -16.35
N GLN A 455 11.06 10.45 -16.06
CA GLN A 455 11.63 9.31 -16.79
C GLN A 455 10.50 8.37 -17.18
N LEU A 456 10.48 7.95 -18.42
CA LEU A 456 9.48 6.99 -18.91
C LEU A 456 10.09 6.11 -19.99
N GLY A 457 10.16 4.82 -19.74
CA GLY A 457 10.76 3.91 -20.71
C GLY A 457 10.84 2.49 -20.21
N TYR A 458 11.44 1.66 -21.03
CA TYR A 458 11.69 0.27 -20.69
C TYR A 458 13.03 -0.19 -21.27
N THR A 459 13.58 -1.23 -20.65
CA THR A 459 14.68 -2.04 -21.23
C THR A 459 14.13 -3.42 -21.49
N ALA A 460 14.29 -3.88 -22.73
CA ALA A 460 13.88 -5.21 -23.19
C ALA A 460 15.14 -6.04 -23.40
N SER A 461 15.20 -7.22 -22.80
CA SER A 461 16.38 -8.09 -22.83
C SER A 461 15.98 -9.52 -23.21
N LEU A 462 16.71 -10.10 -24.14
CA LEU A 462 16.52 -11.48 -24.59
C LEU A 462 17.78 -12.27 -24.25
N GLN A 463 17.60 -13.33 -23.49
CA GLN A 463 18.70 -14.15 -22.99
C GLN A 463 19.25 -15.04 -24.08
N ARG A 464 20.57 -15.31 -24.00
CA ARG A 464 21.28 -16.28 -24.87
C ARG A 464 20.75 -17.68 -24.58
N ARG A 465 20.53 -18.43 -25.66
CA ARG A 465 20.04 -19.81 -25.61
C ARG A 465 20.87 -20.71 -26.49
N ILE A 466 21.03 -21.95 -26.07
CA ILE A 466 21.68 -23.02 -26.83
C ILE A 466 20.65 -24.09 -27.12
N GLU A 467 20.59 -24.53 -28.35
CA GLU A 467 19.81 -25.70 -28.76
C GLU A 467 20.73 -26.74 -29.38
N GLN A 468 20.52 -28.00 -29.07
CA GLN A 468 21.30 -29.10 -29.56
C GLN A 468 20.40 -30.13 -30.23
N GLY A 469 20.81 -30.61 -31.39
CA GLY A 469 20.11 -31.69 -32.08
C GLY A 469 20.83 -33.00 -31.94
N ASN A 470 20.06 -34.07 -31.76
CA ASN A 470 20.58 -35.44 -31.69
C ASN A 470 21.10 -35.91 -33.04
N VAL A 471 21.77 -37.05 -33.04
CA VAL A 471 22.34 -37.64 -34.25
C VAL A 471 21.25 -37.80 -35.31
N THR A 472 21.54 -37.30 -36.49
CA THR A 472 20.63 -37.33 -37.64
C THR A 472 21.42 -37.70 -38.88
N ALA A 473 20.86 -38.59 -39.70
CA ALA A 473 21.41 -38.87 -41.03
C ALA A 473 21.06 -37.72 -41.98
N SER A 474 22.07 -37.26 -42.72
CA SER A 474 21.86 -36.16 -43.68
C SER A 474 21.06 -36.60 -44.91
N GLY A 475 21.18 -37.86 -45.28
CA GLY A 475 20.73 -38.31 -46.58
C GLY A 475 21.70 -37.84 -47.69
N ALA A 476 21.44 -38.27 -48.91
CA ALA A 476 22.27 -37.91 -50.06
C ALA A 476 21.75 -36.61 -50.72
N GLY A 477 21.78 -35.53 -49.96
CA GLY A 477 21.32 -34.22 -50.43
C GLY A 477 21.39 -33.15 -49.33
N ALA A 478 20.89 -31.98 -49.64
CA ALA A 478 20.82 -30.91 -48.67
C ALA A 478 19.73 -31.21 -47.63
N LYS A 479 20.10 -31.26 -46.36
CA LYS A 479 19.22 -31.56 -45.23
C LYS A 479 18.78 -30.27 -44.51
N ALA A 480 17.49 -29.99 -44.57
CA ALA A 480 16.93 -28.92 -43.76
C ALA A 480 16.76 -29.41 -42.32
N VAL A 481 17.17 -28.58 -41.38
CA VAL A 481 17.06 -28.81 -39.94
C VAL A 481 16.22 -27.67 -39.37
N THR A 482 15.14 -28.02 -38.70
CA THR A 482 14.26 -27.05 -38.03
C THR A 482 14.55 -27.06 -36.53
N PHE A 483 14.71 -25.87 -35.96
CA PHE A 483 14.88 -25.74 -34.52
C PHE A 483 13.58 -26.07 -33.81
N THR A 484 13.70 -26.68 -32.63
CA THR A 484 12.52 -26.99 -31.78
C THR A 484 11.78 -25.72 -31.41
N ASN A 485 12.54 -24.69 -31.06
CA ASN A 485 12.00 -23.37 -30.78
C ASN A 485 12.75 -22.34 -31.64
N PRO A 486 12.07 -21.37 -32.23
CA PRO A 486 12.77 -20.37 -33.03
C PRO A 486 13.71 -19.50 -32.20
N PHE A 487 14.75 -19.00 -32.81
CA PHE A 487 15.63 -17.97 -32.24
C PHE A 487 15.17 -16.60 -32.69
N PHE A 488 15.33 -15.62 -31.80
CA PHE A 488 15.10 -14.22 -32.15
C PHE A 488 16.24 -13.74 -33.07
N VAL A 489 15.87 -13.15 -34.20
CA VAL A 489 16.87 -12.69 -35.19
C VAL A 489 16.87 -11.16 -35.38
N GLY A 490 15.96 -10.45 -34.69
CA GLY A 490 15.85 -9.01 -34.79
C GLY A 490 14.59 -8.59 -35.54
N THR A 491 14.08 -7.41 -35.19
CA THR A 491 12.96 -6.76 -35.86
C THR A 491 13.25 -5.26 -35.97
N SER A 492 12.40 -4.54 -36.72
CA SER A 492 12.54 -3.10 -36.83
C SER A 492 12.31 -2.36 -35.50
N SER A 493 11.57 -2.97 -34.58
CA SER A 493 11.33 -2.40 -33.25
C SER A 493 12.35 -2.83 -32.21
N LEU A 494 13.20 -3.82 -32.53
CA LEU A 494 14.25 -4.28 -31.63
C LEU A 494 15.46 -4.72 -32.45
N LEU A 495 16.61 -4.06 -32.31
CA LEU A 495 17.88 -4.31 -33.00
C LEU A 495 17.90 -4.01 -34.51
N GLY A 496 16.82 -3.49 -35.08
CA GLY A 496 16.75 -3.35 -36.53
C GLY A 496 16.62 -4.73 -37.21
N ALA A 497 16.72 -4.75 -38.49
CA ALA A 497 16.48 -5.97 -39.26
C ALA A 497 17.73 -6.87 -39.33
N ASN A 498 17.58 -8.14 -39.02
CA ASN A 498 18.48 -9.24 -39.40
C ASN A 498 19.91 -9.21 -38.87
N THR A 499 20.09 -8.82 -37.65
CA THR A 499 21.47 -8.71 -37.17
C THR A 499 21.95 -9.87 -36.32
N ASN A 500 21.06 -10.78 -35.90
CA ASN A 500 21.42 -11.81 -34.91
C ASN A 500 21.01 -13.22 -35.31
N LEU A 501 21.46 -13.66 -36.51
CA LEU A 501 21.28 -15.06 -36.89
C LEU A 501 22.00 -15.99 -35.88
N PRO A 502 21.40 -17.14 -35.54
CA PRO A 502 22.07 -18.07 -34.64
C PRO A 502 23.36 -18.62 -35.29
N SER A 503 24.37 -18.83 -34.46
CA SER A 503 25.59 -19.50 -34.86
C SER A 503 25.37 -21.01 -34.81
N VAL A 504 25.68 -21.72 -35.90
CA VAL A 504 25.42 -23.15 -36.01
C VAL A 504 26.76 -23.89 -36.14
N GLY A 505 27.03 -24.77 -35.20
CA GLY A 505 28.16 -25.69 -35.24
C GLY A 505 27.68 -27.09 -35.57
N ILE A 506 28.35 -27.75 -36.47
CA ILE A 506 28.08 -29.13 -36.89
C ILE A 506 29.17 -30.03 -36.36
N ASN A 507 28.78 -31.12 -35.72
CA ASN A 507 29.68 -32.20 -35.32
C ASN A 507 29.39 -33.40 -36.24
N ALA A 508 30.15 -33.48 -37.32
CA ALA A 508 29.98 -34.53 -38.36
C ALA A 508 30.62 -35.83 -37.92
N GLN A 509 29.96 -36.94 -38.24
CA GLN A 509 30.41 -38.29 -37.88
C GLN A 509 30.65 -39.12 -39.12
N ASN A 510 31.62 -40.07 -39.02
CA ASN A 510 31.94 -41.02 -40.07
C ASN A 510 32.44 -40.35 -41.38
N MET A 511 33.13 -39.22 -41.24
CA MET A 511 33.72 -38.51 -42.39
C MET A 511 34.89 -39.31 -42.97
N ALA A 512 34.95 -39.44 -44.28
CA ALA A 512 36.07 -40.00 -45.00
C ALA A 512 37.03 -38.87 -45.42
N SER A 513 38.22 -39.25 -45.82
CA SER A 513 39.23 -38.29 -46.28
C SER A 513 38.68 -37.49 -47.48
N GLY A 514 38.73 -36.19 -47.42
CA GLY A 514 38.20 -35.29 -48.44
C GLY A 514 36.74 -34.96 -48.37
N ASP A 515 36.02 -35.55 -47.44
CA ASP A 515 34.64 -35.14 -47.21
C ASP A 515 34.57 -33.74 -46.53
N TYR A 516 33.53 -32.99 -46.87
CA TYR A 516 33.27 -31.68 -46.26
C TYR A 516 31.78 -31.43 -46.18
N PHE A 517 31.38 -30.38 -45.48
CA PHE A 517 29.98 -29.96 -45.44
C PHE A 517 29.87 -28.45 -45.59
N GLU A 518 28.71 -28.04 -46.09
CA GLU A 518 28.31 -26.63 -46.21
C GLU A 518 27.10 -26.40 -45.33
N VAL A 519 27.08 -25.28 -44.59
CA VAL A 519 25.90 -24.82 -43.84
C VAL A 519 25.38 -23.59 -44.56
N SER A 520 24.08 -23.57 -44.85
CA SER A 520 23.46 -22.50 -45.61
C SER A 520 22.05 -22.25 -45.08
N SER A 521 21.40 -21.20 -45.56
CA SER A 521 20.02 -20.84 -45.23
C SER A 521 19.79 -20.75 -43.72
N ILE A 522 20.75 -20.21 -42.97
CA ILE A 522 20.60 -20.03 -41.53
C ILE A 522 19.54 -18.96 -41.28
N SER A 523 18.60 -19.29 -40.44
CA SER A 523 17.46 -18.42 -40.07
C SER A 523 17.12 -18.59 -38.58
N GLY A 524 16.13 -17.85 -38.10
CA GLY A 524 15.64 -18.05 -36.75
C GLY A 524 14.96 -19.40 -36.54
N THR A 525 14.51 -20.05 -37.61
CA THR A 525 13.74 -21.29 -37.52
C THR A 525 14.53 -22.54 -37.91
N GLY A 526 15.73 -22.38 -38.45
CA GLY A 526 16.51 -23.53 -38.85
C GLY A 526 17.66 -23.18 -39.76
N PHE A 527 18.25 -24.22 -40.34
CA PHE A 527 19.38 -24.12 -41.28
C PHE A 527 19.37 -25.31 -42.22
N THR A 528 20.24 -25.28 -43.24
CA THR A 528 20.44 -26.39 -44.17
C THR A 528 21.89 -26.82 -44.07
N VAL A 529 22.14 -28.14 -44.00
CA VAL A 529 23.47 -28.72 -44.07
C VAL A 529 23.56 -29.67 -45.26
N HIS A 530 24.69 -29.67 -45.97
CA HIS A 530 24.87 -30.49 -47.13
C HIS A 530 26.27 -31.10 -47.08
N PHE A 531 26.36 -32.43 -47.05
CA PHE A 531 27.61 -33.15 -46.99
C PHE A 531 28.04 -33.56 -48.42
N LYS A 532 29.29 -33.37 -48.73
CA LYS A 532 29.88 -33.65 -50.05
C LYS A 532 31.21 -34.36 -49.89
N ASN A 533 31.56 -35.20 -50.89
CA ASN A 533 32.88 -35.83 -50.94
C ASN A 533 33.85 -34.97 -51.72
N SER A 534 35.09 -35.48 -51.86
CA SER A 534 36.18 -34.79 -52.58
C SER A 534 35.90 -34.53 -54.07
N SER A 535 34.91 -35.23 -54.67
CA SER A 535 34.45 -34.99 -56.03
C SER A 535 33.20 -34.09 -56.08
N ASN A 536 32.85 -33.43 -54.98
CA ASN A 536 31.70 -32.55 -54.88
C ASN A 536 30.34 -33.28 -55.05
N ALA A 537 30.38 -34.63 -54.96
CA ALA A 537 29.12 -35.39 -54.98
C ALA A 537 28.50 -35.46 -53.60
N SER A 538 27.16 -35.37 -53.53
CA SER A 538 26.39 -35.45 -52.28
C SER A 538 26.58 -36.81 -51.63
N ILE A 539 26.78 -36.83 -50.32
CA ILE A 539 26.98 -38.05 -49.52
C ILE A 539 26.12 -37.98 -48.26
N ASP A 540 25.81 -39.17 -47.72
CA ASP A 540 25.08 -39.28 -46.45
C ASP A 540 26.09 -39.41 -45.29
N ARG A 541 25.93 -38.56 -44.28
CA ARG A 541 26.73 -38.60 -43.06
C ARG A 541 25.82 -38.35 -41.84
N ASN A 542 26.19 -38.93 -40.73
CA ASN A 542 25.52 -38.62 -39.46
C ASN A 542 26.13 -37.35 -38.87
N PHE A 543 25.30 -36.57 -38.21
CA PHE A 543 25.75 -35.35 -37.56
C PHE A 543 24.89 -35.00 -36.34
N THR A 544 25.47 -34.27 -35.44
CA THR A 544 24.77 -33.52 -34.40
C THR A 544 25.02 -32.04 -34.66
N TYR A 545 24.18 -31.19 -34.07
CA TYR A 545 24.39 -29.74 -34.18
C TYR A 545 24.23 -29.06 -32.84
N GLN A 546 24.88 -27.91 -32.72
CA GLN A 546 24.64 -26.97 -31.64
C GLN A 546 24.37 -25.60 -32.27
N ALA A 547 23.21 -25.04 -31.95
CA ALA A 547 22.87 -23.70 -32.40
C ALA A 547 22.87 -22.77 -31.17
N VAL A 548 23.50 -21.62 -31.31
CA VAL A 548 23.62 -20.61 -30.25
C VAL A 548 23.01 -19.31 -30.76
N GLY A 549 22.02 -18.79 -30.07
CA GLY A 549 21.34 -17.55 -30.45
C GLY A 549 20.63 -16.97 -29.25
N PHE A 550 19.61 -16.17 -29.49
CA PHE A 550 18.91 -15.44 -28.43
C PHE A 550 17.39 -15.72 -28.47
N GLY A 551 16.75 -15.46 -27.37
CA GLY A 551 15.29 -15.57 -27.25
C GLY A 551 14.82 -16.96 -26.90
N LYS A 552 14.19 -17.10 -25.77
CA LYS A 552 13.53 -18.35 -25.37
C LYS A 552 12.16 -18.39 -26.06
N GLY A 553 11.98 -19.33 -26.96
CA GLY A 553 10.71 -19.52 -27.65
C GLY A 553 9.59 -19.91 -26.70
N GLY A 554 8.37 -19.65 -27.10
CA GLY A 554 7.18 -19.87 -26.32
C GLY A 554 6.76 -21.32 -26.16
#